data_1b1ea57029125d2821a2cec6c7c63dfd
#
_entry.id   1b1ea57029125d2821a2cec6c7c63dfd
#
_cell.length_a   1.000
_cell.length_b   1.000
_cell.length_c   1.000
_cell.angle_alpha   90.00
_cell.angle_beta   90.00
_cell.angle_gamma   90.00
#
_symmetry.space_group_name_H-M   'P 1'
#
loop_
_entity.id
_entity.type
_entity.pdbx_description
1 polymer ?
#
loop_
_entity_poly.entity_id
_entity_poly.type
_entity_poly.pdbx_seq_one_letter_code
_entity_poly.pdbx_strand_id
1 'polypeptide(L)'
;KAELAISIPDCRLWSPEDPFLYQLTLSTGQDAARVRFGMRSFRFDPETKRAILNGKPYFLRGSNVTILRFFEDEPRADLPWRTDWVRTLHQRFKSMHWNSLRYCIGFPPEAWYDVADEEGILIQDEFPIWLLSGQKSDCPEWPLAEKIVPQYTDWIRERWNHPCVVIWDAQNESNTPETGKALQQVRHLDLSNRPWENGWAEPQAATDCVESHPYLFIRQWSGREPFRMSELATTSGVPRLNQAQQKIPVPIIINEYAWLWLTRDGNPTCLTDKIYENLLGPNSTVDQRRHLYARYLAALTEFWRAHRECAGVLHFCGLGYSRPGDIPRPEGGATSDHWLDLEQLEFEPRFEQYVRDAFSPVGLMLDFWAEELPAGSAQETKVYVINDTYQDWQGDVRLLLQQGD
;
A
#
# COMPACT_ATOMS: atom_id res chain seq x y z
N LYS A 1 -2.24 7.18 -39.93
CA LYS A 1 -2.84 6.66 -38.72
C LYS A 1 -4.02 5.80 -39.14
N ALA A 2 -4.05 4.55 -38.73
CA ALA A 2 -5.18 3.64 -38.97
C ALA A 2 -5.74 3.21 -37.60
N GLU A 3 -7.05 3.06 -37.51
CA GLU A 3 -7.76 2.54 -36.35
C GLU A 3 -8.41 1.21 -36.74
N LEU A 4 -8.19 0.20 -35.94
CA LEU A 4 -8.77 -1.12 -36.11
C LEU A 4 -9.54 -1.46 -34.85
N ALA A 5 -10.82 -1.83 -35.00
CA ALA A 5 -11.61 -2.37 -33.92
C ALA A 5 -11.60 -3.90 -34.03
N ILE A 6 -11.17 -4.58 -32.96
CA ILE A 6 -11.13 -6.02 -32.86
C ILE A 6 -12.14 -6.43 -31.78
N SER A 7 -13.16 -7.18 -32.16
CA SER A 7 -14.07 -7.78 -31.18
C SER A 7 -13.48 -9.04 -30.59
N ILE A 8 -13.47 -9.12 -29.27
CA ILE A 8 -13.07 -10.33 -28.53
C ILE A 8 -14.32 -10.83 -27.79
N PRO A 9 -15.18 -11.64 -28.45
CA PRO A 9 -16.33 -12.21 -27.78
C PRO A 9 -15.88 -13.14 -26.65
N ASP A 10 -16.62 -13.15 -25.54
CA ASP A 10 -16.34 -13.97 -24.37
C ASP A 10 -14.91 -13.78 -23.81
N CYS A 11 -14.45 -12.54 -23.76
CA CYS A 11 -13.10 -12.24 -23.29
C CYS A 11 -12.88 -12.71 -21.84
N ARG A 12 -11.73 -13.37 -21.60
CA ARG A 12 -11.26 -13.71 -20.28
C ARG A 12 -10.71 -12.45 -19.60
N LEU A 13 -11.28 -12.11 -18.46
CA LEU A 13 -10.87 -10.90 -17.74
C LEU A 13 -9.63 -11.17 -16.90
N TRP A 14 -8.74 -10.19 -16.87
CA TRP A 14 -7.58 -10.18 -15.99
C TRP A 14 -8.01 -9.80 -14.56
N SER A 15 -7.50 -10.52 -13.57
CA SER A 15 -7.61 -10.19 -12.15
C SER A 15 -6.40 -10.74 -11.38
N PRO A 16 -6.17 -10.34 -10.11
CA PRO A 16 -5.15 -10.96 -9.27
C PRO A 16 -5.26 -12.47 -9.10
N GLU A 17 -6.46 -13.00 -9.16
CA GLU A 17 -6.77 -14.44 -9.05
C GLU A 17 -6.60 -15.17 -10.38
N ASP A 18 -6.75 -14.47 -11.51
CA ASP A 18 -6.64 -14.98 -12.86
C ASP A 18 -5.98 -13.95 -13.79
N PRO A 19 -4.64 -13.82 -13.75
CA PRO A 19 -3.90 -12.77 -14.46
C PRO A 19 -3.72 -13.12 -15.96
N PHE A 20 -4.82 -13.30 -16.66
CA PHE A 20 -4.80 -13.69 -18.06
C PHE A 20 -4.45 -12.53 -18.98
N LEU A 21 -3.43 -12.71 -19.82
CA LEU A 21 -2.93 -11.72 -20.76
C LEU A 21 -3.14 -12.15 -22.20
N TYR A 22 -3.62 -11.22 -23.01
CA TYR A 22 -3.70 -11.34 -24.46
C TYR A 22 -2.41 -10.83 -25.12
N GLN A 23 -2.11 -11.33 -26.29
CA GLN A 23 -1.06 -10.82 -27.15
C GLN A 23 -1.66 -10.38 -28.50
N LEU A 24 -1.46 -9.11 -28.85
CA LEU A 24 -1.76 -8.58 -30.17
C LEU A 24 -0.48 -8.55 -31.00
N THR A 25 -0.53 -9.10 -32.21
CA THR A 25 0.55 -8.99 -33.18
C THR A 25 0.04 -8.19 -34.39
N LEU A 26 0.74 -7.11 -34.68
CA LEU A 26 0.54 -6.32 -35.90
C LEU A 26 1.68 -6.65 -36.87
N SER A 27 1.35 -6.99 -38.11
CA SER A 27 2.36 -7.32 -39.12
C SER A 27 2.05 -6.65 -40.45
N THR A 28 3.09 -6.14 -41.10
CA THR A 28 3.04 -5.63 -42.46
C THR A 28 3.56 -6.64 -43.50
N GLY A 29 4.00 -7.83 -43.04
CA GLY A 29 4.70 -8.82 -43.87
C GLY A 29 6.22 -8.60 -43.96
N GLN A 30 6.70 -7.40 -43.63
CA GLN A 30 8.14 -7.06 -43.58
C GLN A 30 8.58 -6.70 -42.15
N ASP A 31 7.63 -6.26 -41.32
CA ASP A 31 7.87 -5.88 -39.93
C ASP A 31 6.67 -6.30 -39.08
N ALA A 32 6.92 -6.54 -37.78
CA ALA A 32 5.88 -6.90 -36.83
C ALA A 32 6.11 -6.27 -35.46
N ALA A 33 5.04 -5.71 -34.88
CA ALA A 33 4.99 -5.26 -33.50
C ALA A 33 4.09 -6.17 -32.68
N ARG A 34 4.49 -6.44 -31.44
CA ARG A 34 3.71 -7.24 -30.48
C ARG A 34 3.42 -6.41 -29.24
N VAL A 35 2.18 -6.48 -28.79
CA VAL A 35 1.72 -5.80 -27.58
C VAL A 35 0.97 -6.80 -26.72
N ARG A 36 1.32 -6.85 -25.44
CA ARG A 36 0.63 -7.65 -24.42
C ARG A 36 -0.35 -6.75 -23.66
N PHE A 37 -1.53 -7.24 -23.33
CA PHE A 37 -2.54 -6.49 -22.60
C PHE A 37 -3.49 -7.43 -21.84
N GLY A 38 -4.15 -6.90 -20.81
CA GLY A 38 -5.20 -7.60 -20.07
C GLY A 38 -6.54 -6.87 -20.18
N MET A 39 -7.63 -7.61 -20.28
CA MET A 39 -8.99 -7.07 -20.30
C MET A 39 -9.50 -6.98 -18.87
N ARG A 40 -9.73 -5.78 -18.35
CA ARG A 40 -10.30 -5.58 -17.02
C ARG A 40 -11.03 -4.24 -16.91
N SER A 41 -11.89 -4.10 -15.90
CA SER A 41 -12.40 -2.82 -15.44
C SER A 41 -12.05 -2.59 -13.98
N PHE A 42 -11.67 -1.37 -13.63
CA PHE A 42 -11.48 -0.95 -12.25
C PHE A 42 -12.04 0.46 -12.05
N ARG A 43 -12.80 0.64 -10.98
CA ARG A 43 -13.36 1.92 -10.58
C ARG A 43 -13.67 1.93 -9.10
N PHE A 44 -13.93 3.10 -8.56
CA PHE A 44 -14.60 3.21 -7.27
C PHE A 44 -16.09 3.43 -7.45
N ASP A 45 -16.87 2.82 -6.56
CA ASP A 45 -18.30 3.06 -6.50
C ASP A 45 -18.58 4.32 -5.66
N PRO A 46 -19.28 5.33 -6.21
CA PRO A 46 -19.46 6.62 -5.52
C PRO A 46 -20.43 6.55 -4.34
N GLU A 47 -21.30 5.53 -4.27
CA GLU A 47 -22.27 5.37 -3.20
C GLU A 47 -21.67 4.55 -2.06
N THR A 48 -21.15 3.36 -2.37
CA THR A 48 -20.63 2.43 -1.36
C THR A 48 -19.19 2.73 -0.93
N LYS A 49 -18.48 3.61 -1.66
CA LYS A 49 -17.06 3.95 -1.45
C LYS A 49 -16.12 2.74 -1.55
N ARG A 50 -16.51 1.71 -2.30
CA ARG A 50 -15.73 0.49 -2.48
C ARG A 50 -15.04 0.46 -3.84
N ALA A 51 -13.89 -0.20 -3.90
CA ALA A 51 -13.29 -0.57 -5.17
C ALA A 51 -14.15 -1.65 -5.85
N ILE A 52 -14.29 -1.55 -7.17
CA ILE A 52 -15.01 -2.48 -8.03
C ILE A 52 -14.04 -2.97 -9.10
N LEU A 53 -13.70 -4.23 -9.06
CA LEU A 53 -12.88 -4.91 -10.07
C LEU A 53 -13.77 -5.85 -10.88
N ASN A 54 -13.80 -5.68 -12.20
CA ASN A 54 -14.60 -6.51 -13.11
C ASN A 54 -16.08 -6.62 -12.70
N GLY A 55 -16.63 -5.49 -12.23
CA GLY A 55 -18.04 -5.40 -11.81
C GLY A 55 -18.34 -5.91 -10.40
N LYS A 56 -17.36 -6.40 -9.66
CA LYS A 56 -17.53 -6.94 -8.30
C LYS A 56 -16.82 -6.10 -7.25
N PRO A 57 -17.39 -5.92 -6.05
CA PRO A 57 -16.69 -5.26 -4.94
C PRO A 57 -15.36 -5.96 -4.65
N TYR A 58 -14.31 -5.19 -4.48
CA TYR A 58 -12.96 -5.68 -4.22
C TYR A 58 -12.31 -4.89 -3.10
N PHE A 59 -11.66 -5.55 -2.16
CA PHE A 59 -10.95 -4.87 -1.08
C PHE A 59 -9.44 -4.93 -1.33
N LEU A 60 -8.79 -3.75 -1.42
CA LEU A 60 -7.36 -3.66 -1.64
C LEU A 60 -6.62 -4.01 -0.36
N ARG A 61 -5.69 -4.95 -0.43
CA ARG A 61 -4.88 -5.44 0.68
C ARG A 61 -3.44 -5.51 0.25
N GLY A 62 -2.56 -4.89 1.00
CA GLY A 62 -1.18 -4.97 0.59
C GLY A 62 -0.23 -4.03 1.29
N SER A 63 0.72 -3.54 0.53
CA SER A 63 1.85 -2.82 1.07
C SER A 63 2.42 -1.80 0.10
N ASN A 64 3.31 -0.97 0.61
CA ASN A 64 4.10 -0.05 -0.16
C ASN A 64 5.44 -0.66 -0.57
N VAL A 65 5.94 -0.23 -1.71
CA VAL A 65 7.25 -0.61 -2.25
C VAL A 65 8.02 0.66 -2.59
N THR A 66 9.18 0.84 -1.95
CA THR A 66 10.02 2.04 -2.12
C THR A 66 11.38 1.64 -2.67
N ILE A 67 11.55 1.67 -3.97
CA ILE A 67 12.81 1.22 -4.60
C ILE A 67 13.93 2.27 -4.59
N LEU A 68 13.62 3.55 -4.44
CA LEU A 68 14.62 4.63 -4.45
C LEU A 68 15.75 4.42 -3.43
N ARG A 69 15.45 3.74 -2.33
CA ARG A 69 16.42 3.44 -1.27
C ARG A 69 17.52 2.47 -1.72
N PHE A 70 17.27 1.67 -2.76
CA PHE A 70 18.27 0.75 -3.31
C PHE A 70 19.43 1.48 -3.99
N PHE A 71 19.21 2.69 -4.51
CA PHE A 71 20.29 3.49 -5.10
C PHE A 71 21.35 3.92 -4.08
N GLU A 72 21.01 3.87 -2.81
CA GLU A 72 21.92 4.18 -1.71
C GLU A 72 22.65 2.93 -1.16
N ASP A 73 22.32 1.73 -1.64
CA ASP A 73 22.85 0.44 -1.16
C ASP A 73 23.64 -0.25 -2.26
N GLU A 74 24.94 0.11 -2.38
CA GLU A 74 25.82 -0.39 -3.43
C GLU A 74 25.81 -1.93 -3.60
N PRO A 75 25.87 -2.76 -2.53
CA PRO A 75 25.87 -4.20 -2.65
C PRO A 75 24.58 -4.80 -3.27
N ARG A 76 23.44 -4.08 -3.16
CA ARG A 76 22.12 -4.57 -3.58
C ARG A 76 21.43 -3.66 -4.58
N ALA A 77 22.13 -2.65 -5.09
CA ALA A 77 21.56 -1.66 -5.99
C ALA A 77 21.04 -2.24 -7.32
N ASP A 78 21.50 -3.42 -7.71
CA ASP A 78 21.08 -4.11 -8.91
C ASP A 78 19.84 -5.01 -8.74
N LEU A 79 19.42 -5.32 -7.52
CA LEU A 79 18.25 -6.17 -7.25
C LEU A 79 16.98 -5.71 -7.98
N PRO A 80 16.63 -4.40 -8.02
CA PRO A 80 15.46 -3.93 -8.74
C PRO A 80 15.50 -4.19 -10.26
N TRP A 81 16.66 -4.51 -10.81
CA TRP A 81 16.87 -4.78 -12.24
C TRP A 81 16.93 -6.29 -12.56
N ARG A 82 16.99 -7.15 -11.55
CA ARG A 82 16.96 -8.60 -11.71
C ARG A 82 15.51 -9.09 -11.78
N THR A 83 15.02 -9.39 -12.98
CA THR A 83 13.61 -9.78 -13.20
C THR A 83 13.20 -11.04 -12.43
N ASP A 84 14.11 -12.00 -12.25
CA ASP A 84 13.89 -13.20 -11.45
C ASP A 84 13.68 -12.87 -9.96
N TRP A 85 14.49 -11.98 -9.40
CA TRP A 85 14.35 -11.49 -8.05
C TRP A 85 13.02 -10.70 -7.89
N VAL A 86 12.71 -9.81 -8.83
CA VAL A 86 11.45 -9.05 -8.85
C VAL A 86 10.25 -10.00 -8.87
N ARG A 87 10.29 -11.04 -9.68
CA ARG A 87 9.22 -12.06 -9.73
C ARG A 87 9.07 -12.79 -8.41
N THR A 88 10.16 -13.24 -7.81
CA THR A 88 10.14 -13.90 -6.51
C THR A 88 9.59 -12.97 -5.44
N LEU A 89 9.97 -11.69 -5.44
CA LEU A 89 9.44 -10.69 -4.53
C LEU A 89 7.91 -10.56 -4.64
N HIS A 90 7.36 -10.47 -5.87
CA HIS A 90 5.92 -10.39 -6.09
C HIS A 90 5.20 -11.66 -5.63
N GLN A 91 5.79 -12.83 -5.86
CA GLN A 91 5.26 -14.10 -5.36
C GLN A 91 5.26 -14.16 -3.83
N ARG A 92 6.31 -13.66 -3.17
CA ARG A 92 6.36 -13.53 -1.71
C ARG A 92 5.28 -12.57 -1.21
N PHE A 93 5.04 -11.45 -1.88
CA PHE A 93 3.94 -10.56 -1.53
C PHE A 93 2.56 -11.23 -1.67
N LYS A 94 2.34 -11.98 -2.73
CA LYS A 94 1.10 -12.78 -2.88
C LYS A 94 0.93 -13.82 -1.77
N SER A 95 2.02 -14.44 -1.31
CA SER A 95 1.97 -15.40 -0.20
C SER A 95 1.55 -14.75 1.13
N MET A 96 1.68 -13.43 1.26
CA MET A 96 1.16 -12.62 2.36
C MET A 96 -0.32 -12.24 2.20
N HIS A 97 -1.02 -12.79 1.22
CA HIS A 97 -2.39 -12.42 0.83
C HIS A 97 -2.54 -10.97 0.35
N TRP A 98 -1.44 -10.35 -0.08
CA TRP A 98 -1.51 -9.04 -0.69
C TRP A 98 -1.93 -9.14 -2.15
N ASN A 99 -2.92 -8.36 -2.52
CA ASN A 99 -3.45 -8.27 -3.88
C ASN A 99 -3.17 -6.91 -4.53
N SER A 100 -2.61 -5.97 -3.76
CA SER A 100 -2.33 -4.62 -4.20
C SER A 100 -1.01 -4.10 -3.63
N LEU A 101 -0.28 -3.34 -4.44
CA LEU A 101 0.92 -2.62 -4.01
C LEU A 101 0.81 -1.16 -4.41
N ARG A 102 1.37 -0.27 -3.60
CA ARG A 102 1.67 1.10 -3.99
C ARG A 102 3.16 1.20 -4.29
N TYR A 103 3.50 1.51 -5.52
CA TYR A 103 4.87 1.86 -5.88
C TYR A 103 5.11 3.32 -5.52
N CYS A 104 5.81 3.57 -4.44
CA CYS A 104 6.01 4.88 -3.83
C CYS A 104 7.47 5.08 -3.41
N ILE A 105 7.98 6.16 -3.26
CA ILE A 105 7.78 7.49 -3.83
C ILE A 105 8.51 7.46 -5.18
N GLY A 106 7.74 7.34 -6.24
CA GLY A 106 8.27 7.09 -7.58
C GLY A 106 8.18 5.63 -8.01
N PHE A 107 8.24 5.42 -9.29
CA PHE A 107 7.96 4.14 -9.95
C PHE A 107 9.21 3.30 -10.22
N PRO A 108 9.09 1.97 -10.21
CA PRO A 108 10.15 1.03 -10.52
C PRO A 108 10.41 0.92 -12.05
N PRO A 109 11.46 0.16 -12.44
CA PRO A 109 11.70 -0.21 -13.83
C PRO A 109 10.49 -0.92 -14.48
N GLU A 110 10.37 -0.82 -15.80
CA GLU A 110 9.27 -1.40 -16.60
C GLU A 110 9.01 -2.89 -16.31
N ALA A 111 10.07 -3.67 -16.12
CA ALA A 111 9.97 -5.10 -15.84
C ALA A 111 9.12 -5.43 -14.59
N TRP A 112 8.97 -4.48 -13.65
CA TRP A 112 8.11 -4.66 -12.47
C TRP A 112 6.63 -4.70 -12.83
N TYR A 113 6.21 -3.87 -13.78
CA TYR A 113 4.83 -3.86 -14.27
C TYR A 113 4.54 -5.12 -15.09
N ASP A 114 5.48 -5.55 -15.92
CA ASP A 114 5.38 -6.84 -16.63
C ASP A 114 5.19 -8.01 -15.66
N VAL A 115 5.97 -8.04 -14.59
CA VAL A 115 5.86 -9.06 -13.54
C VAL A 115 4.55 -8.94 -12.79
N ALA A 116 4.12 -7.72 -12.43
CA ALA A 116 2.85 -7.51 -11.74
C ALA A 116 1.65 -7.93 -12.61
N ASP A 117 1.71 -7.69 -13.92
CA ASP A 117 0.71 -8.17 -14.89
C ASP A 117 0.64 -9.70 -14.93
N GLU A 118 1.78 -10.37 -14.90
CA GLU A 118 1.88 -11.84 -14.99
C GLU A 118 1.53 -12.52 -13.67
N GLU A 119 1.99 -11.98 -12.55
CA GLU A 119 1.72 -12.55 -11.23
C GLU A 119 0.34 -12.15 -10.68
N GLY A 120 -0.31 -11.14 -11.26
CA GLY A 120 -1.63 -10.68 -10.81
C GLY A 120 -1.56 -9.90 -9.50
N ILE A 121 -1.03 -8.67 -9.56
CA ILE A 121 -1.03 -7.73 -8.43
C ILE A 121 -1.52 -6.38 -8.95
N LEU A 122 -2.47 -5.77 -8.24
CA LEU A 122 -2.96 -4.43 -8.56
C LEU A 122 -1.93 -3.38 -8.12
N ILE A 123 -1.69 -2.38 -8.94
CA ILE A 123 -0.70 -1.33 -8.67
C ILE A 123 -1.39 0.03 -8.58
N GLN A 124 -1.17 0.72 -7.46
CA GLN A 124 -1.28 2.16 -7.33
C GLN A 124 0.09 2.72 -7.68
N ASP A 125 0.17 3.44 -8.80
CA ASP A 125 1.43 3.90 -9.38
C ASP A 125 1.63 5.37 -9.08
N GLU A 126 2.67 5.70 -8.29
CA GLU A 126 2.88 7.04 -7.75
C GLU A 126 3.95 7.81 -8.51
N PHE A 127 3.62 9.02 -8.89
CA PHE A 127 4.57 9.96 -9.45
C PHE A 127 5.46 10.60 -8.36
N PRO A 128 6.79 10.75 -8.56
CA PRO A 128 7.74 11.09 -7.51
C PRO A 128 7.70 12.59 -7.10
N ILE A 129 6.56 13.04 -6.61
CA ILE A 129 6.39 14.37 -6.00
C ILE A 129 6.10 14.18 -4.51
N TRP A 130 7.03 14.65 -3.64
CA TRP A 130 6.88 14.60 -2.20
C TRP A 130 7.40 15.88 -1.56
N LEU A 131 6.50 16.78 -1.19
CA LEU A 131 6.83 18.13 -0.73
C LEU A 131 6.58 18.36 0.77
N LEU A 132 5.90 17.45 1.46
CA LEU A 132 5.54 17.47 2.88
C LEU A 132 4.91 18.79 3.36
N SER A 133 5.65 19.87 3.35
CA SER A 133 5.21 21.19 3.86
C SER A 133 4.18 21.87 2.96
N GLY A 134 4.16 21.55 1.67
CA GLY A 134 3.36 22.28 0.68
C GLY A 134 3.76 23.76 0.51
N GLN A 135 4.88 24.20 1.10
CA GLN A 135 5.35 25.58 1.02
C GLN A 135 6.36 25.74 -0.10
N LYS A 136 6.08 26.70 -0.98
CA LYS A 136 6.95 27.00 -2.13
C LYS A 136 8.37 27.41 -1.72
N SER A 137 8.54 28.00 -0.54
CA SER A 137 9.84 28.37 0.03
C SER A 137 10.77 27.18 0.25
N ASP A 138 10.22 25.99 0.45
CA ASP A 138 10.98 24.79 0.79
C ASP A 138 11.47 24.04 -0.45
N CYS A 139 10.96 24.41 -1.64
CA CYS A 139 11.34 23.85 -2.93
C CYS A 139 11.67 24.98 -3.91
N PRO A 140 12.96 25.30 -4.16
CA PRO A 140 13.36 26.36 -5.09
C PRO A 140 12.80 26.18 -6.50
N GLU A 141 12.68 24.94 -6.96
CA GLU A 141 12.09 24.57 -8.24
C GLU A 141 10.68 24.00 -8.03
N TRP A 142 9.76 24.85 -7.61
CA TRP A 142 8.38 24.43 -7.39
C TRP A 142 7.77 23.78 -8.63
N PRO A 143 7.16 22.59 -8.52
CA PRO A 143 6.56 21.90 -9.65
C PRO A 143 5.31 22.64 -10.14
N LEU A 144 5.43 23.34 -11.26
CA LEU A 144 4.30 24.00 -11.92
C LEU A 144 3.56 23.03 -12.83
N ALA A 145 2.24 23.19 -12.94
CA ALA A 145 1.40 22.33 -13.79
C ALA A 145 1.92 22.22 -15.23
N GLU A 146 2.39 23.31 -15.81
CA GLU A 146 2.95 23.33 -17.17
C GLU A 146 4.20 22.45 -17.36
N LYS A 147 4.96 22.20 -16.27
CA LYS A 147 6.12 21.30 -16.25
C LYS A 147 5.72 19.87 -15.89
N ILE A 148 4.66 19.69 -15.13
CA ILE A 148 4.14 18.38 -14.73
C ILE A 148 3.39 17.69 -15.88
N VAL A 149 2.58 18.44 -16.64
CA VAL A 149 1.74 17.90 -17.73
C VAL A 149 2.52 17.04 -18.74
N PRO A 150 3.67 17.48 -19.31
CA PRO A 150 4.42 16.60 -20.21
C PRO A 150 4.92 15.33 -19.53
N GLN A 151 5.36 15.41 -18.28
CA GLN A 151 5.84 14.26 -17.54
C GLN A 151 4.71 13.26 -17.20
N TYR A 152 3.54 13.75 -16.76
CA TYR A 152 2.36 12.89 -16.56
C TYR A 152 1.90 12.26 -17.88
N THR A 153 2.00 13.00 -18.99
CA THR A 153 1.67 12.49 -20.33
C THR A 153 2.54 11.30 -20.71
N ASP A 154 3.85 11.40 -20.48
CA ASP A 154 4.79 10.33 -20.78
C ASP A 154 4.60 9.15 -19.83
N TRP A 155 4.48 9.41 -18.52
CA TRP A 155 4.19 8.40 -17.51
C TRP A 155 2.92 7.59 -17.82
N ILE A 156 1.78 8.25 -18.15
CA ILE A 156 0.55 7.56 -18.53
C ILE A 156 0.78 6.70 -19.78
N ARG A 157 1.45 7.23 -20.82
CA ARG A 157 1.69 6.51 -22.08
C ARG A 157 2.54 5.28 -21.91
N GLU A 158 3.51 5.32 -21.02
CA GLU A 158 4.33 4.15 -20.69
C GLU A 158 3.56 3.07 -19.96
N ARG A 159 2.56 3.44 -19.15
CA ARG A 159 1.87 2.53 -18.21
C ARG A 159 0.43 2.16 -18.60
N TRP A 160 -0.21 2.91 -19.51
CA TRP A 160 -1.65 2.73 -19.82
C TRP A 160 -2.05 1.34 -20.28
N ASN A 161 -1.13 0.55 -20.84
CA ASN A 161 -1.39 -0.79 -21.35
C ASN A 161 -1.22 -1.89 -20.30
N HIS A 162 -0.68 -1.58 -19.11
CA HIS A 162 -0.56 -2.52 -18.02
C HIS A 162 -1.89 -2.72 -17.29
N PRO A 163 -2.48 -3.92 -17.29
CA PRO A 163 -3.71 -4.19 -16.55
C PRO A 163 -3.51 -4.11 -15.04
N CYS A 164 -2.31 -4.33 -14.53
CA CYS A 164 -2.00 -4.23 -13.11
C CYS A 164 -2.16 -2.79 -12.58
N VAL A 165 -1.85 -1.75 -13.37
CA VAL A 165 -2.01 -0.35 -12.94
C VAL A 165 -3.49 0.00 -12.88
N VAL A 166 -4.00 0.29 -11.69
CA VAL A 166 -5.43 0.56 -11.46
C VAL A 166 -5.71 1.93 -10.86
N ILE A 167 -4.73 2.58 -10.26
CA ILE A 167 -4.82 3.92 -9.68
C ILE A 167 -3.58 4.71 -10.10
N TRP A 168 -3.79 5.93 -10.59
CA TRP A 168 -2.75 6.92 -10.79
C TRP A 168 -2.60 7.76 -9.53
N ASP A 169 -1.42 7.78 -8.93
CA ASP A 169 -1.12 8.52 -7.72
C ASP A 169 -0.23 9.70 -8.04
N ALA A 170 -0.80 10.90 -8.00
CA ALA A 170 -0.18 12.10 -8.55
C ALA A 170 0.97 12.65 -7.68
N GLN A 171 0.93 12.41 -6.38
CA GLN A 171 1.91 12.91 -5.41
C GLN A 171 1.74 12.24 -4.05
N ASN A 172 2.83 12.06 -3.33
CA ASN A 172 2.83 11.60 -1.95
C ASN A 172 2.78 12.76 -0.96
N GLU A 173 1.96 12.69 0.10
CA GLU A 173 1.96 13.59 1.27
C GLU A 173 2.17 15.08 0.93
N SER A 174 1.64 15.52 -0.18
CA SER A 174 1.81 16.87 -0.70
C SER A 174 0.46 17.54 -0.93
N ASN A 175 0.42 18.84 -0.70
CA ASN A 175 -0.80 19.64 -0.84
C ASN A 175 -0.57 20.80 -1.84
N THR A 176 -0.04 20.50 -3.03
CA THR A 176 0.07 21.48 -4.08
C THR A 176 -1.13 21.45 -5.02
N PRO A 177 -1.69 22.60 -5.44
CA PRO A 177 -2.76 22.65 -6.44
C PRO A 177 -2.26 22.35 -7.87
N GLU A 178 -0.95 22.35 -8.09
CA GLU A 178 -0.37 22.23 -9.42
C GLU A 178 -0.56 20.81 -9.99
N THR A 179 -0.48 19.79 -9.16
CA THR A 179 -0.76 18.40 -9.54
C THR A 179 -2.22 18.23 -9.99
N GLY A 180 -3.18 18.81 -9.27
CA GLY A 180 -4.58 18.80 -9.66
C GLY A 180 -4.83 19.47 -10.99
N LYS A 181 -4.19 20.64 -11.26
CA LYS A 181 -4.27 21.33 -12.56
C LYS A 181 -3.67 20.50 -13.70
N ALA A 182 -2.56 19.80 -13.44
CA ALA A 182 -1.90 18.94 -14.42
C ALA A 182 -2.74 17.70 -14.72
N LEU A 183 -3.23 17.03 -13.67
CA LEU A 183 -4.08 15.85 -13.74
C LEU A 183 -5.33 16.10 -14.61
N GLN A 184 -6.01 17.24 -14.43
CA GLN A 184 -7.18 17.60 -15.23
C GLN A 184 -6.86 17.68 -16.73
N GLN A 185 -5.64 18.10 -17.10
CA GLN A 185 -5.23 18.23 -18.49
C GLN A 185 -4.88 16.88 -19.14
N VAL A 186 -4.41 15.88 -18.36
CA VAL A 186 -3.93 14.62 -18.90
C VAL A 186 -4.90 13.45 -18.72
N ARG A 187 -5.89 13.56 -17.85
CA ARG A 187 -6.86 12.49 -17.52
C ARG A 187 -7.47 11.83 -18.76
N HIS A 188 -7.77 12.61 -19.80
CA HIS A 188 -8.38 12.13 -21.05
C HIS A 188 -7.49 11.19 -21.87
N LEU A 189 -6.19 11.10 -21.56
CA LEU A 189 -5.26 10.20 -22.24
C LEU A 189 -5.45 8.75 -21.83
N ASP A 190 -5.88 8.52 -20.59
CA ASP A 190 -6.15 7.16 -20.11
C ASP A 190 -7.54 6.68 -20.53
N LEU A 191 -7.59 5.88 -21.59
CA LEU A 191 -8.83 5.33 -22.15
C LEU A 191 -9.53 4.34 -21.20
N SER A 192 -8.85 3.83 -20.19
CA SER A 192 -9.43 2.97 -19.16
C SER A 192 -10.12 3.76 -18.03
N ASN A 193 -10.01 5.09 -18.03
CA ASN A 193 -10.59 5.98 -17.02
C ASN A 193 -10.24 5.57 -15.58
N ARG A 194 -8.98 5.22 -15.33
CA ARG A 194 -8.53 4.87 -14.00
C ARG A 194 -8.73 6.03 -13.02
N PRO A 195 -9.11 5.74 -11.77
CA PRO A 195 -9.17 6.76 -10.73
C PRO A 195 -7.79 7.36 -10.44
N TRP A 196 -7.81 8.58 -9.93
CA TRP A 196 -6.64 9.28 -9.47
C TRP A 196 -6.67 9.46 -7.95
N GLU A 197 -5.51 9.47 -7.37
CA GLU A 197 -5.21 9.91 -6.02
C GLU A 197 -4.33 11.16 -6.13
N ASN A 198 -4.50 12.15 -5.25
CA ASN A 198 -3.81 13.44 -5.36
C ASN A 198 -3.13 13.85 -4.04
N GLY A 199 -2.55 12.90 -3.33
CA GLY A 199 -1.89 13.14 -2.07
C GLY A 199 -2.84 13.76 -1.03
N TRP A 200 -2.33 14.74 -0.33
CA TRP A 200 -3.13 15.52 0.64
C TRP A 200 -3.90 16.67 0.01
N ALA A 201 -3.84 16.81 -1.29
CA ALA A 201 -4.59 17.83 -2.02
C ALA A 201 -6.04 17.38 -2.33
N GLU A 202 -6.81 18.28 -2.91
CA GLU A 202 -8.20 18.06 -3.28
C GLU A 202 -8.34 17.00 -4.38
N PRO A 203 -9.26 16.01 -4.23
CA PRO A 203 -9.64 15.14 -5.34
C PRO A 203 -10.20 15.97 -6.49
N GLN A 204 -9.99 15.53 -7.74
CA GLN A 204 -10.36 16.30 -8.93
C GLN A 204 -11.67 15.80 -9.58
N ALA A 205 -12.17 14.63 -9.16
CA ALA A 205 -13.43 14.06 -9.65
C ALA A 205 -14.05 13.14 -8.59
N ALA A 206 -15.36 12.92 -8.67
CA ALA A 206 -16.08 11.99 -7.81
C ALA A 206 -15.68 10.51 -8.02
N THR A 207 -14.96 10.23 -9.10
CA THR A 207 -14.43 8.90 -9.43
C THR A 207 -13.03 8.65 -8.85
N ASP A 208 -12.42 9.65 -8.24
CA ASP A 208 -11.09 9.58 -7.64
C ASP A 208 -11.13 8.92 -6.24
N CYS A 209 -9.98 8.82 -5.61
CA CYS A 209 -9.83 8.43 -4.21
C CYS A 209 -8.91 9.41 -3.48
N VAL A 210 -8.80 9.24 -2.18
CA VAL A 210 -7.86 9.96 -1.32
C VAL A 210 -7.09 8.99 -0.44
N GLU A 211 -5.85 9.35 -0.15
CA GLU A 211 -5.02 8.62 0.80
C GLU A 211 -5.30 9.03 2.25
N SER A 212 -5.07 8.11 3.16
CA SER A 212 -4.93 8.40 4.58
C SER A 212 -3.72 7.66 5.14
N HIS A 213 -2.93 8.37 5.96
CA HIS A 213 -1.77 7.83 6.66
C HIS A 213 -1.99 7.87 8.18
N PRO A 214 -2.82 6.98 8.76
CA PRO A 214 -3.12 6.98 10.19
C PRO A 214 -1.97 6.39 11.01
N TYR A 215 -0.86 7.08 11.04
CA TYR A 215 0.29 6.74 11.87
C TYR A 215 0.03 7.04 13.34
N LEU A 216 -0.70 6.17 14.02
CA LEU A 216 -1.15 6.40 15.41
C LEU A 216 0.04 6.58 16.38
N PHE A 217 1.15 5.86 16.18
CA PHE A 217 2.32 5.92 17.03
C PHE A 217 3.18 7.17 16.83
N ILE A 218 3.01 7.93 15.74
CA ILE A 218 3.74 9.20 15.53
C ILE A 218 3.41 10.26 16.59
N ARG A 219 2.34 10.06 17.36
CA ARG A 219 1.78 11.04 18.30
C ARG A 219 2.79 11.60 19.27
N GLN A 220 3.74 10.80 19.74
CA GLN A 220 4.78 11.22 20.67
C GLN A 220 5.69 12.33 20.10
N TRP A 221 5.87 12.40 18.79
CA TRP A 221 6.66 13.45 18.14
C TRP A 221 5.96 14.81 18.16
N SER A 222 4.67 14.83 18.43
CA SER A 222 3.87 16.05 18.56
C SER A 222 3.70 16.52 20.01
N GLY A 223 4.46 15.97 20.95
CA GLY A 223 4.37 16.31 22.38
C GLY A 223 3.09 15.82 23.08
N ARG A 224 2.36 14.90 22.45
CA ARG A 224 1.18 14.25 23.05
C ARG A 224 1.60 12.94 23.72
N GLU A 225 0.75 12.46 24.63
CA GLU A 225 0.93 11.15 25.25
C GLU A 225 1.08 10.06 24.17
N PRO A 226 1.99 9.08 24.36
CA PRO A 226 2.17 7.97 23.46
C PRO A 226 0.87 7.23 23.21
N PHE A 227 0.66 6.77 21.97
CA PHE A 227 -0.49 5.95 21.64
C PHE A 227 -0.39 4.57 22.32
N ARG A 228 -1.50 4.11 22.86
CA ARG A 228 -1.66 2.77 23.42
C ARG A 228 -2.70 2.00 22.61
N MET A 229 -2.49 0.69 22.44
CA MET A 229 -3.44 -0.16 21.72
C MET A 229 -4.82 -0.19 22.36
N SER A 230 -4.92 0.00 23.68
CA SER A 230 -6.19 0.13 24.39
C SER A 230 -7.08 1.27 23.91
N GLU A 231 -6.52 2.30 23.30
CA GLU A 231 -7.28 3.40 22.71
C GLU A 231 -8.11 3.00 21.48
N LEU A 232 -7.80 1.86 20.85
CA LEU A 232 -8.59 1.33 19.75
C LEU A 232 -10.03 0.99 20.18
N ALA A 233 -10.27 0.67 21.45
CA ALA A 233 -11.61 0.46 21.99
C ALA A 233 -12.55 1.66 21.77
N THR A 234 -12.01 2.86 21.63
CA THR A 234 -12.77 4.11 21.44
C THR A 234 -12.46 4.82 20.12
N THR A 235 -11.61 4.24 19.30
CA THR A 235 -11.27 4.78 17.97
C THR A 235 -12.38 4.45 16.99
N SER A 236 -12.83 5.45 16.22
CA SER A 236 -14.00 5.30 15.34
C SER A 236 -13.80 4.38 14.13
N GLY A 237 -12.59 3.99 13.83
CA GLY A 237 -12.27 3.22 12.61
C GLY A 237 -12.33 4.04 11.30
N VAL A 238 -12.78 5.29 11.35
CA VAL A 238 -12.79 6.19 10.19
C VAL A 238 -11.43 6.88 10.07
N PRO A 239 -10.71 6.69 8.96
CA PRO A 239 -9.44 7.35 8.73
C PRO A 239 -9.58 8.87 8.68
N ARG A 240 -8.62 9.57 9.25
CA ARG A 240 -8.66 11.06 9.28
C ARG A 240 -8.19 11.61 7.94
N LEU A 241 -8.92 12.62 7.48
CA LEU A 241 -8.59 13.40 6.27
C LEU A 241 -8.45 14.88 6.64
N ASN A 242 -7.66 15.61 5.88
CA ASN A 242 -7.59 17.07 5.97
C ASN A 242 -8.77 17.73 5.24
N GLN A 243 -8.89 19.06 5.33
CA GLN A 243 -10.00 19.79 4.73
C GLN A 243 -10.01 19.74 3.18
N ALA A 244 -8.85 19.68 2.54
CA ALA A 244 -8.77 19.63 1.10
C ALA A 244 -9.28 18.29 0.56
N GLN A 245 -8.88 17.20 1.19
CA GLN A 245 -9.31 15.85 0.85
C GLN A 245 -10.83 15.62 1.03
N GLN A 246 -11.47 16.39 1.92
CA GLN A 246 -12.91 16.28 2.22
C GLN A 246 -13.82 17.07 1.27
N LYS A 247 -13.27 17.86 0.33
CA LYS A 247 -14.10 18.69 -0.56
C LYS A 247 -15.02 17.91 -1.49
N ILE A 248 -14.58 16.74 -1.92
CA ILE A 248 -15.39 15.81 -2.69
C ILE A 248 -15.43 14.49 -1.92
N PRO A 249 -16.62 13.94 -1.59
CA PRO A 249 -16.73 12.69 -0.87
C PRO A 249 -16.37 11.50 -1.75
N VAL A 250 -15.10 11.10 -1.73
CA VAL A 250 -14.54 9.98 -2.48
C VAL A 250 -14.11 8.85 -1.55
N PRO A 251 -13.84 7.63 -2.06
CA PRO A 251 -13.27 6.53 -1.28
C PRO A 251 -11.92 6.89 -0.66
N ILE A 252 -11.65 6.30 0.51
CA ILE A 252 -10.39 6.45 1.23
C ILE A 252 -9.59 5.16 1.06
N ILE A 253 -8.31 5.28 0.77
CA ILE A 253 -7.34 4.18 0.88
C ILE A 253 -6.41 4.51 2.04
N ILE A 254 -6.23 3.57 2.95
CA ILE A 254 -5.17 3.67 3.95
C ILE A 254 -3.89 3.20 3.27
N ASN A 255 -3.09 4.15 2.83
CA ASN A 255 -1.84 3.87 2.13
C ASN A 255 -0.70 3.55 3.08
N GLU A 256 -0.69 4.14 4.28
CA GLU A 256 0.40 3.99 5.22
C GLU A 256 -0.12 3.98 6.66
N TYR A 257 0.40 3.09 7.53
CA TYR A 257 0.03 3.05 8.94
C TYR A 257 1.07 2.33 9.79
N ALA A 258 0.89 2.30 11.07
CA ALA A 258 1.69 1.78 12.17
C ALA A 258 2.77 2.75 12.66
N TRP A 259 3.89 2.96 11.98
CA TRP A 259 5.07 3.72 12.45
C TRP A 259 5.87 2.96 13.52
N LEU A 260 6.24 1.71 13.21
CA LEU A 260 6.92 0.79 14.15
C LEU A 260 8.22 0.20 13.58
N TRP A 261 8.84 0.85 12.61
CA TRP A 261 9.98 0.31 11.86
C TRP A 261 11.13 -0.14 12.73
N LEU A 262 11.66 -1.31 12.40
CA LEU A 262 12.90 -1.85 12.93
C LEU A 262 13.91 -2.01 11.80
N THR A 263 15.18 -1.84 12.12
CA THR A 263 16.27 -2.22 11.22
C THR A 263 16.26 -3.72 10.97
N ARG A 264 17.00 -4.21 9.96
CA ARG A 264 17.16 -5.65 9.72
C ARG A 264 17.74 -6.41 10.91
N ASP A 265 18.55 -5.73 11.72
CA ASP A 265 19.12 -6.29 12.98
C ASP A 265 18.09 -6.29 14.11
N GLY A 266 16.90 -5.73 13.92
CA GLY A 266 15.85 -5.65 14.92
C GLY A 266 16.02 -4.54 15.95
N ASN A 267 16.84 -3.52 15.64
CA ASN A 267 16.92 -2.31 16.43
C ASN A 267 15.87 -1.28 15.97
N PRO A 268 15.40 -0.39 16.84
CA PRO A 268 14.55 0.71 16.40
C PRO A 268 15.25 1.58 15.37
N THR A 269 14.52 2.11 14.39
CA THR A 269 15.03 3.14 13.49
C THR A 269 15.12 4.49 14.22
N CYS A 270 15.77 5.49 13.62
CA CYS A 270 15.85 6.82 14.20
C CYS A 270 14.48 7.51 14.38
N LEU A 271 13.43 6.98 13.81
CA LEU A 271 12.05 7.45 13.97
C LEU A 271 11.24 6.64 15.01
N THR A 272 11.76 5.54 15.53
CA THR A 272 10.99 4.61 16.36
C THR A 272 11.62 4.26 17.70
N ASP A 273 12.81 4.78 17.99
CA ASP A 273 13.55 4.56 19.25
C ASP A 273 12.69 4.88 20.49
N LYS A 274 12.10 6.08 20.53
CA LYS A 274 11.23 6.51 21.62
C LYS A 274 9.95 5.69 21.74
N ILE A 275 9.44 5.18 20.62
CA ILE A 275 8.24 4.35 20.61
C ILE A 275 8.52 3.05 21.33
N TYR A 276 9.61 2.38 20.97
CA TYR A 276 9.99 1.12 21.61
C TYR A 276 10.39 1.29 23.08
N GLU A 277 11.07 2.39 23.40
CA GLU A 277 11.37 2.75 24.80
C GLU A 277 10.07 2.90 25.63
N ASN A 278 9.06 3.60 25.09
CA ASN A 278 7.79 3.82 25.77
C ASN A 278 6.94 2.54 25.90
N LEU A 279 6.99 1.65 24.91
CA LEU A 279 6.16 0.44 24.89
C LEU A 279 6.79 -0.75 25.63
N LEU A 280 8.12 -0.87 25.58
CA LEU A 280 8.86 -2.03 26.10
C LEU A 280 9.92 -1.68 27.14
N GLY A 281 10.18 -0.38 27.34
CA GLY A 281 11.27 0.09 28.20
C GLY A 281 12.63 0.12 27.50
N PRO A 282 13.62 0.75 28.14
CA PRO A 282 14.92 1.06 27.51
C PRO A 282 15.81 -0.17 27.25
N ASN A 283 15.50 -1.31 27.87
CA ASN A 283 16.31 -2.53 27.77
C ASN A 283 15.59 -3.64 26.97
N SER A 284 14.68 -3.27 26.08
CA SER A 284 13.98 -4.26 25.25
C SER A 284 14.92 -5.06 24.37
N THR A 285 14.66 -6.35 24.26
CA THR A 285 15.42 -7.25 23.38
C THR A 285 14.93 -7.14 21.92
N VAL A 286 15.74 -7.58 20.98
CA VAL A 286 15.36 -7.72 19.57
C VAL A 286 14.10 -8.58 19.42
N ASP A 287 14.04 -9.67 20.15
CA ASP A 287 12.92 -10.61 20.15
C ASP A 287 11.61 -9.95 20.60
N GLN A 288 11.63 -9.20 21.70
CA GLN A 288 10.48 -8.44 22.18
C GLN A 288 10.01 -7.38 21.16
N ARG A 289 10.96 -6.67 20.52
CA ARG A 289 10.63 -5.64 19.53
C ARG A 289 10.00 -6.24 18.27
N ARG A 290 10.57 -7.32 17.73
CA ARG A 290 10.02 -8.02 16.56
C ARG A 290 8.64 -8.60 16.84
N HIS A 291 8.45 -9.18 18.02
CA HIS A 291 7.14 -9.70 18.43
C HIS A 291 6.11 -8.57 18.57
N LEU A 292 6.45 -7.47 19.24
CA LEU A 292 5.55 -6.32 19.36
C LEU A 292 5.17 -5.78 17.98
N TYR A 293 6.15 -5.59 17.09
CA TYR A 293 5.88 -5.08 15.74
C TYR A 293 4.90 -5.98 14.99
N ALA A 294 5.18 -7.26 14.91
CA ALA A 294 4.33 -8.23 14.20
C ALA A 294 2.89 -8.21 14.73
N ARG A 295 2.72 -8.27 16.05
CA ARG A 295 1.42 -8.23 16.71
C ARG A 295 0.66 -6.92 16.48
N TYR A 296 1.33 -5.79 16.66
CA TYR A 296 0.67 -4.49 16.56
C TYR A 296 0.30 -4.15 15.12
N LEU A 297 1.17 -4.47 14.17
CA LEU A 297 0.86 -4.30 12.75
C LEU A 297 -0.32 -5.20 12.33
N ALA A 298 -0.33 -6.45 12.75
CA ALA A 298 -1.44 -7.38 12.50
C ALA A 298 -2.75 -6.86 13.10
N ALA A 299 -2.73 -6.46 14.38
CA ALA A 299 -3.89 -5.93 15.07
C ALA A 299 -4.47 -4.65 14.42
N LEU A 300 -3.60 -3.72 13.99
CA LEU A 300 -4.03 -2.53 13.24
C LEU A 300 -4.60 -2.91 11.87
N THR A 301 -4.02 -3.87 11.18
CA THR A 301 -4.54 -4.38 9.90
C THR A 301 -5.95 -4.95 10.07
N GLU A 302 -6.15 -5.80 11.07
CA GLU A 302 -7.46 -6.36 11.42
C GLU A 302 -8.46 -5.27 11.79
N PHE A 303 -8.04 -4.30 12.61
CA PHE A 303 -8.87 -3.16 13.00
C PHE A 303 -9.41 -2.39 11.80
N TRP A 304 -8.53 -1.93 10.90
CA TRP A 304 -8.96 -1.16 9.73
C TRP A 304 -9.81 -1.99 8.76
N ARG A 305 -9.48 -3.26 8.59
CA ARG A 305 -10.25 -4.18 7.73
C ARG A 305 -11.64 -4.47 8.28
N ALA A 306 -11.78 -4.65 9.59
CA ALA A 306 -13.06 -4.96 10.24
C ALA A 306 -14.04 -3.78 10.21
N HIS A 307 -13.55 -2.56 10.35
CA HIS A 307 -14.39 -1.35 10.32
C HIS A 307 -14.91 -0.99 8.93
N ARG A 308 -14.21 -1.36 7.87
CA ARG A 308 -14.63 -1.14 6.47
C ARG A 308 -14.88 0.32 6.06
N GLU A 309 -14.27 1.28 6.75
CA GLU A 309 -14.39 2.71 6.46
C GLU A 309 -13.37 3.19 5.41
N CYS A 310 -12.76 2.23 4.69
CA CYS A 310 -11.82 2.46 3.59
C CYS A 310 -12.01 1.41 2.49
N ALA A 311 -11.51 1.72 1.29
CA ALA A 311 -11.52 0.82 0.15
C ALA A 311 -10.33 -0.15 0.12
N GLY A 312 -9.32 0.10 0.94
CA GLY A 312 -8.14 -0.73 1.04
C GLY A 312 -7.21 -0.32 2.17
N VAL A 313 -6.31 -1.26 2.54
CA VAL A 313 -5.26 -1.07 3.53
C VAL A 313 -3.92 -1.54 2.98
N LEU A 314 -2.96 -0.63 2.92
CA LEU A 314 -1.60 -0.88 2.47
C LEU A 314 -0.64 -0.41 3.57
N HIS A 315 0.09 -1.35 4.19
CA HIS A 315 1.03 -0.94 5.24
C HIS A 315 2.33 -0.36 4.66
N PHE A 316 3.03 0.44 5.43
CA PHE A 316 4.34 0.96 5.04
C PHE A 316 5.45 0.29 5.88
N CYS A 317 6.30 -0.64 5.31
CA CYS A 317 6.27 -1.05 3.93
C CYS A 317 6.76 -2.49 3.76
N GLY A 318 6.44 -3.08 2.62
CA GLY A 318 6.85 -4.43 2.24
C GLY A 318 8.24 -4.48 1.61
N LEU A 319 8.68 -3.38 1.01
CA LEU A 319 10.03 -3.18 0.55
C LEU A 319 10.41 -1.71 0.79
N GLY A 320 11.43 -1.47 1.55
CA GLY A 320 11.82 -0.12 1.95
C GLY A 320 13.31 0.08 1.96
N TYR A 321 13.81 0.48 3.10
CA TYR A 321 15.21 0.78 3.27
C TYR A 321 16.07 -0.48 3.27
N SER A 322 17.16 -0.48 2.51
CA SER A 322 17.96 -1.67 2.24
C SER A 322 19.40 -1.63 2.75
N ARG A 323 19.86 -0.53 3.36
CA ARG A 323 21.24 -0.47 3.90
C ARG A 323 21.49 -1.53 4.96
N PRO A 324 22.70 -2.11 5.03
CA PRO A 324 23.10 -2.96 6.14
C PRO A 324 23.14 -2.16 7.45
N GLY A 325 22.51 -2.69 8.49
CA GLY A 325 22.36 -2.00 9.75
C GLY A 325 21.56 -0.70 9.63
N ASP A 326 21.38 0.00 10.72
CA ASP A 326 20.75 1.32 10.70
C ASP A 326 21.79 2.39 10.99
N ILE A 327 22.11 3.18 9.97
CA ILE A 327 22.97 4.32 10.11
C ILE A 327 22.09 5.50 10.50
N PRO A 328 22.34 6.20 11.65
CA PRO A 328 21.55 7.34 12.07
C PRO A 328 21.47 8.43 11.01
N ARG A 329 20.34 9.16 10.94
CA ARG A 329 20.25 10.33 10.08
C ARG A 329 21.30 11.40 10.47
N PRO A 330 21.84 12.15 9.49
CA PRO A 330 21.40 12.20 8.07
C PRO A 330 21.89 11.03 7.20
N GLU A 331 22.83 10.21 7.65
CA GLU A 331 23.49 9.19 6.84
C GLU A 331 22.60 7.93 6.65
N GLY A 332 21.70 7.66 7.59
CA GLY A 332 20.89 6.44 7.62
C GLY A 332 19.44 6.61 7.21
N GLY A 333 18.73 5.50 7.07
CA GLY A 333 17.30 5.43 6.81
C GLY A 333 16.46 5.58 8.07
N ALA A 334 15.22 5.99 7.87
CA ALA A 334 14.25 6.18 8.93
C ALA A 334 13.13 5.13 8.89
N THR A 335 12.92 4.50 7.74
CA THR A 335 11.91 3.47 7.50
C THR A 335 12.58 2.18 7.05
N SER A 336 11.93 1.06 7.25
CA SER A 336 12.46 -0.26 6.89
C SER A 336 11.34 -1.23 6.54
N ASP A 337 11.71 -2.32 5.91
CA ASP A 337 10.88 -3.49 5.66
C ASP A 337 11.15 -4.62 6.68
N HIS A 338 10.68 -5.84 6.40
CA HIS A 338 10.74 -6.98 7.31
C HIS A 338 11.57 -8.16 6.77
N TRP A 339 12.41 -7.92 5.79
CA TRP A 339 13.29 -8.95 5.27
C TRP A 339 14.48 -9.16 6.21
N LEU A 340 14.73 -10.40 6.66
CA LEU A 340 15.99 -10.79 7.31
C LEU A 340 17.11 -10.92 6.28
N ASP A 341 16.79 -11.58 5.17
CA ASP A 341 17.64 -11.66 3.98
C ASP A 341 16.88 -11.09 2.78
N LEU A 342 17.34 -9.96 2.28
CA LEU A 342 16.71 -9.27 1.17
C LEU A 342 17.03 -9.92 -0.19
N GLU A 343 18.19 -10.56 -0.32
CA GLU A 343 18.56 -11.22 -1.57
C GLU A 343 17.82 -12.54 -1.73
N GLN A 344 17.66 -13.30 -0.64
CA GLN A 344 16.90 -14.55 -0.62
C GLN A 344 15.40 -14.35 -0.38
N LEU A 345 14.99 -13.13 -0.05
CA LEU A 345 13.60 -12.76 0.27
C LEU A 345 13.03 -13.58 1.43
N GLU A 346 13.79 -13.66 2.51
CA GLU A 346 13.40 -14.30 3.74
C GLU A 346 12.80 -13.28 4.71
N PHE A 347 11.51 -13.40 4.99
CA PHE A 347 10.84 -12.58 5.99
C PHE A 347 11.26 -12.93 7.42
N GLU A 348 11.14 -11.98 8.32
CA GLU A 348 11.12 -12.26 9.75
C GLU A 348 9.93 -13.18 10.06
N PRO A 349 10.14 -14.34 10.70
CA PRO A 349 9.10 -15.39 10.80
C PRO A 349 7.81 -14.97 11.52
N ARG A 350 7.91 -14.13 12.57
CA ARG A 350 6.70 -13.62 13.26
C ARG A 350 5.94 -12.62 12.40
N PHE A 351 6.65 -11.73 11.71
CA PHE A 351 6.03 -10.85 10.75
C PHE A 351 5.29 -11.66 9.68
N GLU A 352 5.95 -12.65 9.08
CA GLU A 352 5.32 -13.50 8.06
C GLU A 352 4.05 -14.15 8.59
N GLN A 353 4.09 -14.76 9.79
CA GLN A 353 2.94 -15.44 10.36
C GLN A 353 1.80 -14.46 10.70
N TYR A 354 2.04 -13.48 11.57
CA TYR A 354 0.99 -12.61 12.10
C TYR A 354 0.38 -11.72 11.01
N VAL A 355 1.23 -11.15 10.16
CA VAL A 355 0.76 -10.20 9.14
C VAL A 355 0.07 -10.93 7.99
N ARG A 356 0.57 -12.09 7.57
CA ARG A 356 -0.12 -12.93 6.60
C ARG A 356 -1.52 -13.29 7.07
N ASP A 357 -1.67 -13.72 8.32
CA ASP A 357 -2.95 -14.11 8.89
C ASP A 357 -3.90 -12.90 8.97
N ALA A 358 -3.40 -11.72 9.37
CA ALA A 358 -4.17 -10.48 9.40
C ALA A 358 -4.65 -10.02 8.01
N PHE A 359 -3.94 -10.37 6.94
CA PHE A 359 -4.33 -10.09 5.55
C PHE A 359 -5.10 -11.24 4.89
N SER A 360 -5.37 -12.34 5.58
CA SER A 360 -6.13 -13.46 5.00
C SER A 360 -7.46 -12.98 4.41
N PRO A 361 -7.86 -13.46 3.21
CA PRO A 361 -9.15 -13.08 2.59
C PRO A 361 -10.36 -13.34 3.48
N VAL A 362 -10.34 -14.41 4.25
CA VAL A 362 -11.25 -14.64 5.37
C VAL A 362 -10.45 -14.49 6.65
N GLY A 363 -10.71 -13.44 7.41
CA GLY A 363 -9.97 -13.09 8.60
C GLY A 363 -10.87 -12.86 9.80
N LEU A 364 -10.26 -12.68 10.95
CA LEU A 364 -10.93 -12.39 12.21
C LEU A 364 -10.34 -11.11 12.82
N MET A 365 -11.15 -10.36 13.56
CA MET A 365 -10.69 -9.33 14.47
C MET A 365 -11.38 -9.56 15.83
N LEU A 366 -10.60 -9.70 16.87
CA LEU A 366 -11.08 -9.71 18.24
C LEU A 366 -11.11 -8.27 18.75
N ASP A 367 -12.31 -7.74 18.98
CA ASP A 367 -12.50 -6.37 19.49
C ASP A 367 -12.27 -6.32 21.01
N PHE A 368 -11.02 -6.62 21.40
CA PHE A 368 -10.57 -6.66 22.77
C PHE A 368 -9.19 -5.99 22.90
N TRP A 369 -9.18 -4.78 23.44
CA TRP A 369 -8.00 -3.90 23.42
C TRP A 369 -7.47 -3.58 24.81
N ALA A 370 -8.02 -4.19 25.86
CA ALA A 370 -7.56 -3.96 27.23
C ALA A 370 -6.14 -4.53 27.41
N GLU A 371 -5.22 -3.71 27.91
CA GLU A 371 -3.85 -4.11 28.23
C GLU A 371 -3.77 -4.77 29.62
N GLU A 372 -4.70 -4.42 30.53
CA GLU A 372 -4.79 -4.95 31.89
C GLU A 372 -6.25 -5.23 32.24
N LEU A 373 -6.49 -6.27 33.01
CA LEU A 373 -7.80 -6.66 33.52
C LEU A 373 -7.76 -6.86 35.03
N PRO A 374 -8.74 -6.32 35.77
CA PRO A 374 -8.89 -6.67 37.19
C PRO A 374 -9.17 -8.14 37.36
N ALA A 375 -8.50 -8.78 38.30
CA ALA A 375 -8.73 -10.18 38.61
C ALA A 375 -10.20 -10.43 38.98
N GLY A 376 -10.82 -11.46 38.41
CA GLY A 376 -12.23 -11.80 38.63
C GLY A 376 -13.24 -10.92 37.91
N SER A 377 -12.81 -9.96 37.08
CA SER A 377 -13.72 -9.18 36.25
C SER A 377 -14.31 -10.02 35.10
N ALA A 378 -15.60 -9.78 34.78
CA ALA A 378 -16.22 -10.29 33.57
C ALA A 378 -15.97 -9.30 32.45
N GLN A 379 -15.60 -9.80 31.27
CA GLN A 379 -15.40 -8.99 30.08
C GLN A 379 -16.32 -9.46 28.96
N GLU A 380 -16.90 -8.52 28.24
CA GLU A 380 -17.64 -8.76 27.03
C GLU A 380 -16.78 -8.33 25.86
N THR A 381 -16.68 -9.15 24.81
CA THR A 381 -15.95 -8.81 23.60
C THR A 381 -16.72 -9.24 22.37
N LYS A 382 -16.36 -8.66 21.22
CA LYS A 382 -16.91 -9.01 19.92
C LYS A 382 -15.83 -9.64 19.05
N VAL A 383 -16.24 -10.59 18.23
CA VAL A 383 -15.41 -11.14 17.17
C VAL A 383 -16.04 -10.71 15.83
N TYR A 384 -15.25 -10.03 15.00
CA TYR A 384 -15.65 -9.70 13.65
C TYR A 384 -15.07 -10.73 12.70
N VAL A 385 -15.93 -11.28 11.83
CA VAL A 385 -15.52 -12.10 10.70
C VAL A 385 -15.41 -11.20 9.48
N ILE A 386 -14.24 -11.16 8.89
CA ILE A 386 -13.92 -10.38 7.70
C ILE A 386 -13.94 -11.33 6.51
N ASN A 387 -14.78 -11.07 5.51
CA ASN A 387 -14.83 -11.87 4.29
C ASN A 387 -14.64 -10.96 3.07
N ASP A 388 -13.46 -11.05 2.45
CA ASP A 388 -13.09 -10.34 1.22
C ASP A 388 -13.24 -11.24 -0.03
N THR A 389 -13.83 -12.43 0.12
CA THR A 389 -14.09 -13.32 -0.99
C THR A 389 -15.45 -13.04 -1.63
N TYR A 390 -15.71 -13.66 -2.80
CA TYR A 390 -17.02 -13.61 -3.47
C TYR A 390 -17.94 -14.75 -3.05
N GLN A 391 -17.55 -15.54 -2.07
CA GLN A 391 -18.31 -16.70 -1.59
C GLN A 391 -18.76 -16.46 -0.17
N ASP A 392 -19.95 -16.95 0.16
CA ASP A 392 -20.39 -16.97 1.53
C ASP A 392 -19.47 -17.88 2.34
N TRP A 393 -19.05 -17.38 3.51
CA TRP A 393 -18.25 -18.16 4.43
C TRP A 393 -19.14 -18.77 5.52
N GLN A 394 -18.94 -20.05 5.77
CA GLN A 394 -19.53 -20.77 6.89
C GLN A 394 -18.45 -21.57 7.61
N GLY A 395 -18.36 -21.44 8.92
CA GLY A 395 -17.37 -22.14 9.72
C GLY A 395 -17.56 -21.87 11.22
N ASP A 396 -16.74 -22.53 12.02
CA ASP A 396 -16.70 -22.35 13.49
C ASP A 396 -15.67 -21.28 13.85
N VAL A 397 -16.05 -20.39 14.75
CA VAL A 397 -15.12 -19.47 15.42
C VAL A 397 -14.92 -19.98 16.85
N ARG A 398 -13.66 -20.18 17.25
CA ARG A 398 -13.30 -20.65 18.59
C ARG A 398 -12.46 -19.61 19.30
N LEU A 399 -12.88 -19.22 20.48
CA LEU A 399 -12.08 -18.41 21.40
C LEU A 399 -11.47 -19.35 22.45
N LEU A 400 -10.15 -19.35 22.53
CA LEU A 400 -9.40 -20.14 23.50
C LEU A 400 -8.70 -19.20 24.46
N LEU A 401 -8.92 -19.40 25.74
CA LEU A 401 -8.14 -18.74 26.78
C LEU A 401 -7.07 -19.73 27.26
N GLN A 402 -5.80 -19.37 27.07
CA GLN A 402 -4.66 -20.19 27.47
C GLN A 402 -3.86 -19.46 28.54
N GLN A 403 -3.34 -20.24 29.51
CA GLN A 403 -2.41 -19.73 30.49
C GLN A 403 -1.00 -20.28 30.15
N GLY A 404 -0.08 -19.37 29.92
CA GLY A 404 1.29 -19.67 29.48
C GLY A 404 1.50 -19.32 28.01
N ASP A 405 2.75 -19.32 27.61
CA ASP A 405 3.18 -19.00 26.24
C ASP A 405 2.72 -20.01 25.21
#